data_4de87c2c1727e37c8d0a85bb86d141cf
#
_entry.id   4de87c2c1727e37c8d0a85bb86d141cf
#
_cell.length_a   1.000
_cell.length_b   1.000
_cell.length_c   1.000
_cell.angle_alpha   90.00
_cell.angle_beta   90.00
_cell.angle_gamma   90.00
#
_symmetry.space_group_name_H-M   'P 1'
#
loop_
_entity.id
_entity.type
_entity.pdbx_description
1 polymer ?
#
loop_
_entity_poly.entity_id
_entity_poly.type
_entity_poly.pdbx_seq_one_letter_code
_entity_poly.pdbx_strand_id
1 'polypeptide(L)'
;MTEENIRQTLSEIEEELSSGVPAPDLLNDAGVGYYLLGEMEQALDYLQQAVQKDTSPGILFNLANTYSGLHRPDEAIDTFLRVLEIDPGHIGALNNLADEYEYRGDTDKAHELFHYLTHLQPDNALSHFNLGNFFLRQNQHIEAAKCYERALESDKSFVDAYHNIAWILFKSKAYDDSIKYIDKGLAVKSDNSDLLSLKQKVRQAQEDTAG
;
A
#
# COMPACT_ATOMS: atom_id res chain seq x y z
N MET A 1 -6.86 13.82 -10.41
CA MET A 1 -8.28 14.09 -10.72
C MET A 1 -8.83 14.89 -9.56
N THR A 2 -9.54 16.00 -9.78
CA THR A 2 -10.14 16.80 -8.69
C THR A 2 -11.45 16.15 -8.25
N GLU A 3 -11.87 16.39 -7.01
CA GLU A 3 -13.17 15.92 -6.49
C GLU A 3 -14.33 16.33 -7.42
N GLU A 4 -14.32 17.57 -7.90
CA GLU A 4 -15.33 18.10 -8.82
C GLU A 4 -15.41 17.28 -10.12
N ASN A 5 -14.28 16.90 -10.71
CA ASN A 5 -14.26 16.07 -11.92
C ASN A 5 -14.83 14.66 -11.66
N ILE A 6 -14.53 14.08 -10.47
CA ILE A 6 -15.09 12.76 -10.11
C ILE A 6 -16.61 12.86 -9.98
N ARG A 7 -17.13 13.88 -9.29
CA ARG A 7 -18.57 14.09 -9.12
C ARG A 7 -19.32 14.33 -10.45
N GLN A 8 -18.68 15.08 -11.36
CA GLN A 8 -19.24 15.27 -12.71
C GLN A 8 -19.34 13.93 -13.45
N THR A 9 -18.26 13.15 -13.48
CA THR A 9 -18.24 11.83 -14.13
C THR A 9 -19.29 10.90 -13.52
N LEU A 10 -19.43 10.89 -12.18
CA LEU A 10 -20.43 10.09 -11.48
C LEU A 10 -21.87 10.48 -11.91
N SER A 11 -22.16 11.78 -12.04
CA SER A 11 -23.48 12.24 -12.50
C SER A 11 -23.81 11.74 -13.91
N GLU A 12 -22.83 11.73 -14.83
CA GLU A 12 -22.97 11.20 -16.18
C GLU A 12 -23.24 9.67 -16.16
N ILE A 13 -22.48 8.93 -15.33
CA ILE A 13 -22.65 7.49 -15.14
C ILE A 13 -24.06 7.17 -14.58
N GLU A 14 -24.51 7.90 -13.57
CA GLU A 14 -25.83 7.68 -12.96
C GLU A 14 -26.99 7.98 -13.91
N GLU A 15 -26.85 8.99 -14.78
CA GLU A 15 -27.82 9.27 -15.84
C GLU A 15 -27.89 8.10 -16.84
N GLU A 16 -26.71 7.56 -17.22
CA GLU A 16 -26.64 6.40 -18.12
C GLU A 16 -27.26 5.15 -17.46
N LEU A 17 -26.91 4.87 -16.21
CA LEU A 17 -27.47 3.76 -15.42
C LEU A 17 -29.00 3.86 -15.28
N SER A 18 -29.54 5.08 -15.17
CA SER A 18 -30.99 5.31 -15.06
C SER A 18 -31.77 5.10 -16.38
N SER A 19 -31.08 5.21 -17.53
CA SER A 19 -31.68 5.18 -18.87
C SER A 19 -31.72 3.78 -19.51
N GLY A 20 -30.94 2.81 -18.96
CA GLY A 20 -30.74 1.50 -19.58
C GLY A 20 -30.61 0.32 -18.61
N VAL A 21 -30.19 -0.83 -19.14
CA VAL A 21 -29.79 -1.99 -18.31
C VAL A 21 -28.39 -1.73 -17.78
N PRO A 22 -28.16 -1.68 -16.45
CA PRO A 22 -26.87 -1.39 -15.89
C PRO A 22 -25.80 -2.40 -16.35
N ALA A 23 -24.79 -1.94 -17.08
CA ALA A 23 -23.65 -2.73 -17.48
C ALA A 23 -22.69 -2.91 -16.26
N PRO A 24 -22.04 -4.07 -16.13
CA PRO A 24 -21.13 -4.32 -14.99
C PRO A 24 -19.98 -3.32 -14.93
N ASP A 25 -19.40 -2.94 -16.05
CA ASP A 25 -18.31 -1.96 -16.10
C ASP A 25 -18.75 -0.58 -15.60
N LEU A 26 -19.96 -0.14 -16.01
CA LEU A 26 -20.51 1.16 -15.60
C LEU A 26 -20.80 1.19 -14.09
N LEU A 27 -21.32 0.08 -13.55
CA LEU A 27 -21.52 -0.08 -12.09
C LEU A 27 -20.18 -0.10 -11.34
N ASN A 28 -19.15 -0.75 -11.90
CA ASN A 28 -17.82 -0.74 -11.36
C ASN A 28 -17.23 0.68 -11.35
N ASP A 29 -17.35 1.42 -12.43
CA ASP A 29 -16.82 2.78 -12.53
C ASP A 29 -17.51 3.73 -11.56
N ALA A 30 -18.84 3.60 -11.36
CA ALA A 30 -19.54 4.30 -10.31
C ALA A 30 -18.98 3.96 -8.92
N GLY A 31 -18.81 2.66 -8.63
CA GLY A 31 -18.26 2.21 -7.37
C GLY A 31 -16.84 2.75 -7.11
N VAL A 32 -15.97 2.73 -8.12
CA VAL A 32 -14.61 3.31 -8.02
C VAL A 32 -14.69 4.82 -7.82
N GLY A 33 -15.58 5.52 -8.50
CA GLY A 33 -15.78 6.95 -8.31
C GLY A 33 -16.15 7.31 -6.87
N TYR A 34 -17.11 6.60 -6.28
CA TYR A 34 -17.50 6.79 -4.88
C TYR A 34 -16.38 6.40 -3.90
N TYR A 35 -15.64 5.32 -4.18
CA TYR A 35 -14.45 4.95 -3.40
C TYR A 35 -13.41 6.08 -3.36
N LEU A 36 -13.11 6.70 -4.50
CA LEU A 36 -12.17 7.83 -4.60
C LEU A 36 -12.65 9.09 -3.86
N LEU A 37 -13.96 9.26 -3.70
CA LEU A 37 -14.55 10.32 -2.88
C LEU A 37 -14.57 9.99 -1.38
N GLY A 38 -14.21 8.78 -0.98
CA GLY A 38 -14.34 8.31 0.40
C GLY A 38 -15.78 7.94 0.80
N GLU A 39 -16.70 7.89 -0.16
CA GLU A 39 -18.11 7.54 0.04
C GLU A 39 -18.27 6.02 -0.03
N MET A 40 -17.71 5.31 0.98
CA MET A 40 -17.48 3.86 0.94
C MET A 40 -18.75 3.02 0.86
N GLU A 41 -19.87 3.46 1.46
CA GLU A 41 -21.15 2.72 1.42
C GLU A 41 -21.78 2.76 0.02
N GLN A 42 -21.72 3.91 -0.66
CA GLN A 42 -22.17 4.01 -2.05
C GLN A 42 -21.27 3.18 -2.97
N ALA A 43 -19.95 3.22 -2.77
CA ALA A 43 -19.02 2.37 -3.49
C ALA A 43 -19.38 0.90 -3.35
N LEU A 44 -19.68 0.45 -2.12
CA LEU A 44 -20.08 -0.93 -1.83
C LEU A 44 -21.35 -1.32 -2.58
N ASP A 45 -22.38 -0.48 -2.54
CA ASP A 45 -23.66 -0.76 -3.21
C ASP A 45 -23.48 -0.96 -4.72
N TYR A 46 -22.74 -0.08 -5.39
CA TYR A 46 -22.48 -0.20 -6.82
C TYR A 46 -21.61 -1.42 -7.17
N LEU A 47 -20.54 -1.67 -6.42
CA LEU A 47 -19.66 -2.80 -6.68
C LEU A 47 -20.32 -4.15 -6.40
N GLN A 48 -21.19 -4.26 -5.41
CA GLN A 48 -21.99 -5.46 -5.19
C GLN A 48 -22.94 -5.73 -6.36
N GLN A 49 -23.57 -4.71 -6.93
CA GLN A 49 -24.37 -4.84 -8.13
C GLN A 49 -23.54 -5.26 -9.35
N ALA A 50 -22.32 -4.71 -9.51
CA ALA A 50 -21.39 -5.10 -10.56
C ALA A 50 -21.03 -6.57 -10.47
N VAL A 51 -20.64 -7.05 -9.26
CA VAL A 51 -20.25 -8.46 -9.01
C VAL A 51 -21.39 -9.45 -9.27
N GLN A 52 -22.66 -9.05 -9.08
CA GLN A 52 -23.80 -9.90 -9.43
C GLN A 52 -23.92 -10.16 -10.95
N LYS A 53 -23.31 -9.31 -11.77
CA LYS A 53 -23.37 -9.39 -13.24
C LYS A 53 -22.07 -9.94 -13.84
N ASP A 54 -20.93 -9.58 -13.24
CA ASP A 54 -19.59 -10.00 -13.69
C ASP A 54 -18.66 -10.15 -12.48
N THR A 55 -18.00 -11.31 -12.40
CA THR A 55 -17.04 -11.64 -11.36
C THR A 55 -15.60 -11.54 -11.83
N SER A 56 -15.32 -10.63 -12.77
CA SER A 56 -13.95 -10.38 -13.25
C SER A 56 -13.02 -9.97 -12.09
N PRO A 57 -11.71 -10.32 -12.17
CA PRO A 57 -10.75 -9.99 -11.11
C PRO A 57 -10.71 -8.51 -10.75
N GLY A 58 -10.89 -7.60 -11.73
CA GLY A 58 -10.88 -6.16 -11.51
C GLY A 58 -12.05 -5.69 -10.64
N ILE A 59 -13.26 -6.16 -10.92
CA ILE A 59 -14.47 -5.81 -10.15
C ILE A 59 -14.37 -6.38 -8.73
N LEU A 60 -13.97 -7.64 -8.59
CA LEU A 60 -13.75 -8.26 -7.29
C LEU A 60 -12.66 -7.53 -6.48
N PHE A 61 -11.57 -7.11 -7.12
CA PHE A 61 -10.50 -6.36 -6.47
C PHE A 61 -10.99 -5.02 -5.93
N ASN A 62 -11.79 -4.28 -6.70
CA ASN A 62 -12.38 -3.01 -6.25
C ASN A 62 -13.36 -3.22 -5.09
N LEU A 63 -14.17 -4.29 -5.12
CA LEU A 63 -15.05 -4.65 -4.02
C LEU A 63 -14.26 -5.00 -2.76
N ALA A 64 -13.18 -5.78 -2.89
CA ALA A 64 -12.32 -6.14 -1.76
C ALA A 64 -11.68 -4.90 -1.13
N ASN A 65 -11.16 -3.97 -1.94
CA ASN A 65 -10.62 -2.70 -1.46
C ASN A 65 -11.67 -1.86 -0.71
N THR A 66 -12.91 -1.90 -1.18
CA THR A 66 -14.02 -1.19 -0.52
C THR A 66 -14.33 -1.81 0.85
N TYR A 67 -14.32 -3.14 0.96
CA TYR A 67 -14.44 -3.81 2.26
C TYR A 67 -13.30 -3.45 3.21
N SER A 68 -12.05 -3.40 2.72
CA SER A 68 -10.89 -2.91 3.48
C SER A 68 -11.11 -1.48 4.00
N GLY A 69 -11.57 -0.58 3.14
CA GLY A 69 -11.86 0.82 3.50
C GLY A 69 -12.99 0.95 4.54
N LEU A 70 -13.92 0.01 4.58
CA LEU A 70 -14.99 -0.09 5.57
C LEU A 70 -14.57 -0.80 6.85
N HIS A 71 -13.31 -1.18 7.01
CA HIS A 71 -12.80 -1.97 8.14
C HIS A 71 -13.52 -3.31 8.32
N ARG A 72 -13.81 -3.99 7.20
CA ARG A 72 -14.46 -5.29 7.12
C ARG A 72 -13.46 -6.35 6.62
N PRO A 73 -12.47 -6.73 7.44
CA PRO A 73 -11.33 -7.54 6.99
C PRO A 73 -11.74 -8.95 6.54
N ASP A 74 -12.76 -9.56 7.15
CA ASP A 74 -13.17 -10.91 6.76
C ASP A 74 -13.74 -10.94 5.35
N GLU A 75 -14.60 -9.98 5.00
CA GLU A 75 -15.16 -9.87 3.66
C GLU A 75 -14.11 -9.42 2.64
N ALA A 76 -13.16 -8.57 3.05
CA ALA A 76 -12.04 -8.18 2.19
C ALA A 76 -11.16 -9.40 1.86
N ILE A 77 -10.77 -10.18 2.85
CA ILE A 77 -9.98 -11.42 2.70
C ILE A 77 -10.69 -12.40 1.78
N ASP A 78 -11.96 -12.72 2.04
CA ASP A 78 -12.73 -13.65 1.23
C ASP A 78 -12.81 -13.19 -0.24
N THR A 79 -12.96 -11.89 -0.44
CA THR A 79 -13.07 -11.31 -1.80
C THR A 79 -11.71 -11.27 -2.50
N PHE A 80 -10.60 -10.93 -1.81
CA PHE A 80 -9.26 -11.03 -2.40
C PHE A 80 -8.88 -12.48 -2.75
N LEU A 81 -9.25 -13.46 -1.93
CA LEU A 81 -9.05 -14.87 -2.27
C LEU A 81 -9.78 -15.26 -3.55
N ARG A 82 -11.01 -14.77 -3.78
CA ARG A 82 -11.73 -14.98 -5.04
C ARG A 82 -11.03 -14.34 -6.23
N VAL A 83 -10.40 -13.16 -6.06
CA VAL A 83 -9.53 -12.58 -7.11
C VAL A 83 -8.41 -13.55 -7.47
N LEU A 84 -7.74 -14.12 -6.46
CA LEU A 84 -6.58 -15.01 -6.63
C LEU A 84 -6.97 -16.40 -7.15
N GLU A 85 -8.20 -16.85 -6.97
CA GLU A 85 -8.72 -18.07 -7.62
C GLU A 85 -8.79 -17.91 -9.14
N ILE A 86 -9.06 -16.68 -9.64
CA ILE A 86 -9.18 -16.39 -11.07
C ILE A 86 -7.83 -15.95 -11.65
N ASP A 87 -7.12 -15.07 -10.94
CA ASP A 87 -5.79 -14.56 -11.28
C ASP A 87 -4.82 -14.75 -10.11
N PRO A 88 -4.15 -15.93 -10.02
CA PRO A 88 -3.21 -16.23 -8.94
C PRO A 88 -2.00 -15.27 -8.86
N GLY A 89 -1.71 -14.54 -9.95
CA GLY A 89 -0.61 -13.58 -10.07
C GLY A 89 -1.01 -12.13 -9.81
N HIS A 90 -2.23 -11.86 -9.36
CA HIS A 90 -2.72 -10.50 -9.14
C HIS A 90 -1.99 -9.80 -8.00
N ILE A 91 -0.94 -9.05 -8.32
CA ILE A 91 -0.01 -8.43 -7.35
C ILE A 91 -0.75 -7.55 -6.33
N GLY A 92 -1.68 -6.72 -6.79
CA GLY A 92 -2.47 -5.85 -5.91
C GLY A 92 -3.27 -6.65 -4.88
N ALA A 93 -3.91 -7.76 -5.31
CA ALA A 93 -4.69 -8.60 -4.40
C ALA A 93 -3.79 -9.32 -3.38
N LEU A 94 -2.62 -9.82 -3.80
CA LEU A 94 -1.63 -10.44 -2.90
C LEU A 94 -1.14 -9.46 -1.83
N ASN A 95 -0.79 -8.22 -2.23
CA ASN A 95 -0.36 -7.18 -1.28
C ASN A 95 -1.46 -6.82 -0.27
N ASN A 96 -2.66 -6.52 -0.77
CA ASN A 96 -3.75 -6.08 0.08
C ASN A 96 -4.25 -7.22 0.98
N LEU A 97 -4.26 -8.46 0.47
CA LEU A 97 -4.56 -9.64 1.28
C LEU A 97 -3.55 -9.83 2.43
N ALA A 98 -2.26 -9.57 2.18
CA ALA A 98 -1.23 -9.63 3.21
C ALA A 98 -1.47 -8.57 4.29
N ASP A 99 -1.81 -7.32 3.89
CA ASP A 99 -2.15 -6.25 4.83
C ASP A 99 -3.41 -6.59 5.66
N GLU A 100 -4.44 -7.19 5.04
CA GLU A 100 -5.66 -7.62 5.74
C GLU A 100 -5.38 -8.74 6.76
N TYR A 101 -4.54 -9.73 6.40
CA TYR A 101 -4.13 -10.75 7.35
C TYR A 101 -3.34 -10.16 8.52
N GLU A 102 -2.45 -9.20 8.27
CA GLU A 102 -1.73 -8.50 9.33
C GLU A 102 -2.69 -7.70 10.22
N TYR A 103 -3.62 -6.95 9.62
CA TYR A 103 -4.62 -6.17 10.36
C TYR A 103 -5.49 -7.07 11.27
N ARG A 104 -5.84 -8.26 10.79
CA ARG A 104 -6.58 -9.27 11.55
C ARG A 104 -5.73 -9.98 12.62
N GLY A 105 -4.40 -9.85 12.56
CA GLY A 105 -3.46 -10.50 13.48
C GLY A 105 -2.95 -11.86 13.00
N ASP A 106 -3.29 -12.29 11.78
CA ASP A 106 -2.79 -13.52 11.14
C ASP A 106 -1.39 -13.28 10.55
N THR A 107 -0.44 -12.97 11.42
CA THR A 107 0.91 -12.51 11.07
C THR A 107 1.69 -13.52 10.22
N ASP A 108 1.49 -14.83 10.46
CA ASP A 108 2.18 -15.86 9.67
C ASP A 108 1.74 -15.85 8.20
N LYS A 109 0.44 -15.72 7.95
CA LYS A 109 -0.09 -15.63 6.58
C LYS A 109 0.34 -14.35 5.87
N ALA A 110 0.34 -13.24 6.60
CA ALA A 110 0.84 -11.96 6.06
C ALA A 110 2.31 -12.10 5.64
N HIS A 111 3.15 -12.69 6.50
CA HIS A 111 4.56 -12.93 6.20
C HIS A 111 4.75 -13.82 4.97
N GLU A 112 4.01 -14.94 4.88
CA GLU A 112 4.08 -15.85 3.72
C GLU A 112 3.75 -15.12 2.41
N LEU A 113 2.73 -14.27 2.39
CA LEU A 113 2.32 -13.51 1.21
C LEU A 113 3.33 -12.44 0.82
N PHE A 114 3.83 -11.62 1.76
CA PHE A 114 4.86 -10.63 1.46
C PHE A 114 6.15 -11.30 0.97
N HIS A 115 6.52 -12.44 1.56
CA HIS A 115 7.67 -13.20 1.10
C HIS A 115 7.44 -13.80 -0.30
N TYR A 116 6.26 -14.34 -0.56
CA TYR A 116 5.89 -14.83 -1.88
C TYR A 116 5.99 -13.73 -2.95
N LEU A 117 5.53 -12.51 -2.63
CA LEU A 117 5.63 -11.35 -3.54
C LEU A 117 7.09 -11.02 -3.91
N THR A 118 8.04 -11.12 -2.98
CA THR A 118 9.46 -10.89 -3.28
C THR A 118 10.05 -11.99 -4.18
N HIS A 119 9.51 -13.21 -4.13
CA HIS A 119 9.88 -14.28 -5.07
C HIS A 119 9.25 -14.12 -6.44
N LEU A 120 8.00 -13.67 -6.48
CA LEU A 120 7.28 -13.44 -7.73
C LEU A 120 7.87 -12.25 -8.51
N GLN A 121 8.36 -11.25 -7.79
CA GLN A 121 8.93 -10.02 -8.34
C GLN A 121 10.29 -9.68 -7.67
N PRO A 122 11.36 -10.45 -7.94
CA PRO A 122 12.63 -10.31 -7.22
C PRO A 122 13.33 -8.97 -7.45
N ASP A 123 13.08 -8.32 -8.58
CA ASP A 123 13.67 -7.02 -8.94
C ASP A 123 12.73 -5.83 -8.67
N ASN A 124 11.61 -6.06 -7.99
CA ASN A 124 10.65 -4.99 -7.67
C ASN A 124 10.97 -4.38 -6.30
N ALA A 125 11.40 -3.13 -6.30
CA ALA A 125 11.73 -2.40 -5.07
C ALA A 125 10.55 -2.32 -4.09
N LEU A 126 9.32 -2.15 -4.60
CA LEU A 126 8.12 -2.04 -3.77
C LEU A 126 7.81 -3.34 -3.02
N SER A 127 8.00 -4.51 -3.65
CA SER A 127 7.78 -5.81 -3.00
C SER A 127 8.72 -6.00 -1.79
N HIS A 128 10.00 -5.65 -1.96
CA HIS A 128 10.96 -5.68 -0.85
C HIS A 128 10.65 -4.63 0.21
N PHE A 129 10.23 -3.44 -0.20
CA PHE A 129 9.85 -2.37 0.72
C PHE A 129 8.63 -2.76 1.57
N ASN A 130 7.61 -3.37 0.99
CA ASN A 130 6.41 -3.82 1.70
C ASN A 130 6.74 -4.92 2.73
N LEU A 131 7.60 -5.89 2.37
CA LEU A 131 8.11 -6.88 3.32
C LEU A 131 8.94 -6.21 4.44
N GLY A 132 9.71 -5.18 4.12
CA GLY A 132 10.44 -4.37 5.11
C GLY A 132 9.51 -3.65 6.08
N ASN A 133 8.44 -3.06 5.57
CA ASN A 133 7.40 -2.42 6.39
C ASN A 133 6.71 -3.43 7.32
N PHE A 134 6.39 -4.62 6.81
CA PHE A 134 5.86 -5.71 7.64
C PHE A 134 6.81 -6.02 8.81
N PHE A 135 8.10 -6.29 8.55
CA PHE A 135 9.08 -6.54 9.60
C PHE A 135 9.22 -5.37 10.58
N LEU A 136 9.15 -4.13 10.07
CA LEU A 136 9.24 -2.93 10.91
C LEU A 136 8.07 -2.85 11.91
N ARG A 137 6.84 -3.13 11.46
CA ARG A 137 5.66 -3.19 12.33
C ARG A 137 5.74 -4.30 13.37
N GLN A 138 6.44 -5.40 13.05
CA GLN A 138 6.75 -6.50 13.99
C GLN A 138 7.95 -6.20 14.90
N ASN A 139 8.52 -4.98 14.88
CA ASN A 139 9.75 -4.58 15.59
C ASN A 139 11.00 -5.39 15.22
N GLN A 140 11.00 -6.06 14.08
CA GLN A 140 12.12 -6.84 13.54
C GLN A 140 13.01 -5.92 12.68
N HIS A 141 13.71 -5.00 13.36
CA HIS A 141 14.44 -3.91 12.72
C HIS A 141 15.59 -4.37 11.80
N ILE A 142 16.24 -5.47 12.12
CA ILE A 142 17.35 -6.01 11.32
C ILE A 142 16.83 -6.56 10.00
N GLU A 143 15.77 -7.33 10.05
CA GLU A 143 15.09 -7.92 8.89
C GLU A 143 14.49 -6.82 8.00
N ALA A 144 13.87 -5.82 8.62
CA ALA A 144 13.35 -4.65 7.92
C ALA A 144 14.45 -3.91 7.13
N ALA A 145 15.59 -3.63 7.78
CA ALA A 145 16.72 -2.96 7.14
C ALA A 145 17.26 -3.75 5.94
N LYS A 146 17.39 -5.07 6.04
CA LYS A 146 17.80 -5.93 4.92
C LYS A 146 16.82 -5.85 3.75
N CYS A 147 15.52 -5.83 4.01
CA CYS A 147 14.51 -5.70 2.96
C CYS A 147 14.58 -4.33 2.29
N TYR A 148 14.76 -3.25 3.05
CA TYR A 148 14.93 -1.92 2.46
C TYR A 148 16.24 -1.79 1.67
N GLU A 149 17.32 -2.47 2.08
CA GLU A 149 18.55 -2.54 1.27
C GLU A 149 18.30 -3.25 -0.06
N ARG A 150 17.53 -4.36 -0.07
CA ARG A 150 17.11 -5.02 -1.30
C ARG A 150 16.25 -4.11 -2.19
N ALA A 151 15.35 -3.33 -1.60
CA ALA A 151 14.60 -2.34 -2.35
C ALA A 151 15.54 -1.32 -3.03
N LEU A 152 16.59 -0.84 -2.34
CA LEU A 152 17.58 0.08 -2.89
C LEU A 152 18.54 -0.58 -3.90
N GLU A 153 18.77 -1.89 -3.83
CA GLU A 153 19.50 -2.62 -4.87
C GLU A 153 18.70 -2.63 -6.19
N SER A 154 17.36 -2.78 -6.09
CA SER A 154 16.42 -2.78 -7.22
C SER A 154 16.16 -1.36 -7.76
N ASP A 155 15.99 -0.39 -6.87
CA ASP A 155 15.76 1.02 -7.24
C ASP A 155 16.51 1.97 -6.28
N LYS A 156 17.62 2.52 -6.72
CA LYS A 156 18.42 3.50 -5.97
C LYS A 156 17.72 4.85 -5.77
N SER A 157 16.63 5.11 -6.49
CA SER A 157 15.85 6.33 -6.34
C SER A 157 14.71 6.20 -5.31
N PHE A 158 14.57 5.05 -4.67
CA PHE A 158 13.48 4.76 -3.71
C PHE A 158 13.73 5.46 -2.35
N VAL A 159 13.34 6.74 -2.27
CA VAL A 159 13.68 7.64 -1.14
C VAL A 159 13.16 7.13 0.20
N ASP A 160 11.99 6.50 0.24
CA ASP A 160 11.37 6.02 1.47
C ASP A 160 12.19 4.89 2.14
N ALA A 161 12.88 4.08 1.33
CA ALA A 161 13.79 3.06 1.86
C ALA A 161 15.00 3.67 2.57
N TYR A 162 15.58 4.76 2.04
CA TYR A 162 16.63 5.51 2.73
C TYR A 162 16.14 6.07 4.06
N HIS A 163 14.95 6.65 4.08
CA HIS A 163 14.34 7.19 5.29
C HIS A 163 14.18 6.10 6.36
N ASN A 164 13.62 4.94 5.99
CA ASN A 164 13.33 3.87 6.94
C ASN A 164 14.62 3.23 7.50
N ILE A 165 15.65 3.02 6.66
CA ILE A 165 16.95 2.57 7.14
C ILE A 165 17.55 3.59 8.11
N ALA A 166 17.55 4.87 7.73
CA ALA A 166 18.09 5.94 8.58
C ALA A 166 17.35 6.03 9.92
N TRP A 167 16.03 5.84 9.91
CA TRP A 167 15.23 5.81 11.13
C TRP A 167 15.59 4.62 12.04
N ILE A 168 15.76 3.42 11.48
CA ILE A 168 16.20 2.23 12.23
C ILE A 168 17.58 2.48 12.87
N LEU A 169 18.52 3.04 12.11
CA LEU A 169 19.85 3.38 12.59
C LEU A 169 19.83 4.45 13.70
N PHE A 170 18.96 5.46 13.54
CA PHE A 170 18.71 6.45 14.59
C PHE A 170 18.21 5.82 15.89
N LYS A 171 17.22 4.92 15.79
CA LYS A 171 16.69 4.19 16.96
C LYS A 171 17.71 3.31 17.64
N SER A 172 18.65 2.75 16.90
CA SER A 172 19.79 1.97 17.46
C SER A 172 20.96 2.83 17.92
N LYS A 173 20.82 4.18 17.88
CA LYS A 173 21.85 5.17 18.23
C LYS A 173 23.09 5.15 17.31
N ALA A 174 23.00 4.53 16.15
CA ALA A 174 24.03 4.54 15.11
C ALA A 174 23.92 5.86 14.29
N TYR A 175 24.15 6.99 14.96
CA TYR A 175 23.87 8.31 14.43
C TYR A 175 24.63 8.63 13.14
N ASP A 176 25.94 8.31 13.08
CA ASP A 176 26.76 8.59 11.91
C ASP A 176 26.30 7.82 10.68
N ASP A 177 25.90 6.56 10.84
CA ASP A 177 25.37 5.76 9.74
C ASP A 177 23.97 6.23 9.35
N SER A 178 23.15 6.66 10.31
CA SER A 178 21.86 7.29 10.03
C SER A 178 22.03 8.52 9.13
N ILE A 179 22.97 9.43 9.46
CA ILE A 179 23.26 10.61 8.63
C ILE A 179 23.71 10.22 7.22
N LYS A 180 24.53 9.18 7.06
CA LYS A 180 24.97 8.72 5.73
C LYS A 180 23.79 8.29 4.86
N TYR A 181 22.80 7.56 5.43
CA TYR A 181 21.61 7.15 4.68
C TYR A 181 20.69 8.33 4.37
N ILE A 182 20.53 9.26 5.31
CA ILE A 182 19.81 10.52 5.07
C ILE A 182 20.42 11.29 3.91
N ASP A 183 21.76 11.46 3.90
CA ASP A 183 22.44 12.21 2.86
C ASP A 183 22.31 11.54 1.48
N LYS A 184 22.33 10.20 1.42
CA LYS A 184 22.05 9.46 0.18
C LYS A 184 20.61 9.71 -0.32
N GLY A 185 19.62 9.68 0.56
CA GLY A 185 18.23 9.97 0.19
C GLY A 185 18.03 11.42 -0.25
N LEU A 186 18.67 12.38 0.41
CA LEU A 186 18.64 13.80 0.04
C LEU A 186 19.41 14.09 -1.26
N ALA A 187 20.36 13.26 -1.63
CA ALA A 187 21.02 13.35 -2.95
C ALA A 187 20.06 12.94 -4.08
N VAL A 188 19.07 12.08 -3.81
CA VAL A 188 18.00 11.71 -4.74
C VAL A 188 16.91 12.79 -4.77
N LYS A 189 16.43 13.22 -3.59
CA LYS A 189 15.38 14.22 -3.42
C LYS A 189 15.75 15.21 -2.32
N SER A 190 16.37 16.32 -2.72
CA SER A 190 16.97 17.31 -1.82
C SER A 190 15.98 18.06 -0.92
N ASP A 191 14.72 18.12 -1.30
CA ASP A 191 13.62 18.81 -0.63
C ASP A 191 12.71 17.86 0.17
N ASN A 192 13.12 16.60 0.38
CA ASN A 192 12.32 15.65 1.13
C ASN A 192 12.24 16.07 2.62
N SER A 193 11.05 16.50 3.03
CA SER A 193 10.75 17.04 4.37
C SER A 193 11.05 16.04 5.50
N ASP A 194 10.77 14.75 5.27
CA ASP A 194 10.90 13.72 6.30
C ASP A 194 12.37 13.41 6.58
N LEU A 195 13.20 13.31 5.52
CA LEU A 195 14.65 13.15 5.66
C LEU A 195 15.30 14.38 6.30
N LEU A 196 14.87 15.59 5.94
CA LEU A 196 15.37 16.82 6.55
C LEU A 196 15.03 16.89 8.03
N SER A 197 13.78 16.55 8.38
CA SER A 197 13.32 16.49 9.78
C SER A 197 14.10 15.42 10.57
N LEU A 198 14.27 14.22 9.99
CA LEU A 198 15.05 13.16 10.64
C LEU A 198 16.50 13.57 10.84
N LYS A 199 17.13 14.24 9.85
CA LYS A 199 18.51 14.74 9.96
C LYS A 199 18.68 15.69 11.15
N GLN A 200 17.73 16.59 11.34
CA GLN A 200 17.75 17.52 12.47
C GLN A 200 17.65 16.77 13.81
N LYS A 201 16.73 15.78 13.92
CA LYS A 201 16.57 14.96 15.13
C LYS A 201 17.85 14.16 15.46
N VAL A 202 18.50 13.58 14.43
CA VAL A 202 19.73 12.81 14.63
C VAL A 202 20.86 13.69 15.14
N ARG A 203 21.04 14.88 14.55
CA ARG A 203 22.08 15.83 14.99
C ARG A 203 21.88 16.30 16.43
N GLN A 204 20.65 16.66 16.79
CA GLN A 204 20.34 17.04 18.17
C GLN A 204 20.68 15.91 19.15
N ALA A 205 20.32 14.66 18.83
CA ALA A 205 20.62 13.52 19.68
C ALA A 205 22.14 13.23 19.78
N GLN A 206 22.93 13.51 18.74
CA GLN A 206 24.40 13.43 18.80
C GLN A 206 24.97 14.46 19.76
N GLU A 207 24.52 15.71 19.71
CA GLU A 207 24.94 16.78 20.60
C GLU A 207 24.60 16.46 22.06
N ASP A 208 23.39 15.98 22.34
CA ASP A 208 22.91 15.62 23.68
C ASP A 208 23.70 14.43 24.28
N THR A 209 24.32 13.58 23.45
CA THR A 209 25.13 12.44 23.93
C THR A 209 26.61 12.76 24.08
N ALA A 210 27.08 13.89 23.53
CA ALA A 210 28.47 14.34 23.58
C ALA A 210 28.74 15.32 24.73
N GLY A 211 27.73 15.90 25.38
CA GLY A 211 27.77 16.79 26.53
C GLY A 211 27.44 16.06 27.82
#